data_9f0529d0c40b5126a92ee23baf410f3c
#
_entry.id   9f0529d0c40b5126a92ee23baf410f3c
#
_cell.length_a   1.000
_cell.length_b   1.000
_cell.length_c   1.000
_cell.angle_alpha   90.00
_cell.angle_beta   90.00
_cell.angle_gamma   90.00
#
_symmetry.space_group_name_H-M   'P 1'
#
loop_
_entity.id
_entity.type
_entity.pdbx_description
1 polymer ?
#
loop_
_entity_poly.entity_id
_entity_poly.type
_entity_poly.pdbx_seq_one_letter_code
_entity_poly.pdbx_strand_id
1 'polypeptide(L)'
;EKCEEKTTHDKKERMMRCPSCGNTMFPKISPAIIVAVTDDHNRLLVTKYAGRTKDQYALVAGFVEIGETLEECVQRELMEEVGIRVKDIRYYASQPWGFVGNLMVGFTAKLDGSDQIHLDETELGLARWLTPEEIPEIDDYSSLTREMIRRFKYGCL
;
A
#
# COMPACT_ATOMS: atom_id res chain seq x y z
N GLU A 1 -26.74 14.77 1.89
CA GLU A 1 -27.49 13.76 1.09
C GLU A 1 -28.79 13.28 1.74
N LYS A 2 -28.97 13.40 3.08
CA LYS A 2 -30.23 12.96 3.73
C LYS A 2 -31.37 13.94 3.55
N CYS A 3 -31.08 15.23 3.50
CA CYS A 3 -32.08 16.31 3.36
C CYS A 3 -31.62 17.46 2.45
N GLU A 4 -30.51 17.28 1.73
CA GLU A 4 -29.89 18.22 0.75
C GLU A 4 -29.52 19.61 1.31
N GLU A 5 -29.62 19.80 2.63
CA GLU A 5 -29.22 21.04 3.30
C GLU A 5 -27.70 21.09 3.47
N LYS A 6 -27.14 22.31 3.36
CA LYS A 6 -25.69 22.53 3.56
C LYS A 6 -25.27 22.21 4.99
N THR A 7 -24.20 21.43 5.13
CA THR A 7 -23.61 21.15 6.42
C THR A 7 -22.68 22.27 6.87
N THR A 8 -22.50 22.41 8.17
CA THR A 8 -21.58 23.36 8.81
C THR A 8 -20.58 22.64 9.67
N HIS A 9 -19.42 23.25 9.92
CA HIS A 9 -18.44 22.72 10.86
C HIS A 9 -19.04 22.66 12.28
N ASP A 10 -18.86 21.49 12.92
CA ASP A 10 -19.15 21.40 14.35
C ASP A 10 -18.08 22.13 15.15
N LYS A 11 -18.48 22.77 16.26
CA LYS A 11 -17.54 23.59 17.09
C LYS A 11 -16.69 22.76 18.06
N LYS A 12 -17.11 21.52 18.34
CA LYS A 12 -16.47 20.65 19.35
C LYS A 12 -15.74 19.47 18.71
N GLU A 13 -16.28 18.96 17.60
CA GLU A 13 -15.79 17.74 16.95
C GLU A 13 -15.27 18.02 15.54
N ARG A 14 -14.34 17.20 15.07
CA ARG A 14 -13.83 17.25 13.68
C ARG A 14 -14.81 16.66 12.70
N MET A 15 -16.02 17.22 12.63
CA MET A 15 -17.08 16.73 11.77
C MET A 15 -17.86 17.89 11.13
N MET A 16 -18.58 17.56 10.08
CA MET A 16 -19.62 18.40 9.53
C MET A 16 -20.98 17.96 10.10
N ARG A 17 -21.82 18.92 10.48
CA ARG A 17 -23.17 18.67 10.98
C ARG A 17 -24.21 19.38 10.10
N CYS A 18 -25.26 18.68 9.77
CA CYS A 18 -26.42 19.30 9.14
C CYS A 18 -27.26 20.04 10.18
N PRO A 19 -27.51 21.36 10.03
CA PRO A 19 -28.31 22.11 10.98
C PRO A 19 -29.80 21.73 10.96
N SER A 20 -30.31 21.18 9.84
CA SER A 20 -31.71 20.83 9.65
C SER A 20 -32.05 19.43 10.18
N CYS A 21 -31.33 18.39 9.79
CA CYS A 21 -31.64 17.00 10.16
C CYS A 21 -30.73 16.38 11.19
N GLY A 22 -29.68 17.11 11.66
CA GLY A 22 -28.73 16.65 12.65
C GLY A 22 -27.72 15.62 12.13
N ASN A 23 -27.76 15.24 10.86
CA ASN A 23 -26.82 14.27 10.29
C ASN A 23 -25.37 14.75 10.44
N THR A 24 -24.48 13.86 10.81
CA THR A 24 -23.04 14.14 11.02
C THR A 24 -22.19 13.41 10.03
N MET A 25 -21.08 14.03 9.58
CA MET A 25 -20.09 13.46 8.68
C MET A 25 -18.70 13.72 9.23
N PHE A 26 -17.98 12.65 9.48
CA PHE A 26 -16.58 12.70 9.86
C PHE A 26 -15.68 12.60 8.62
N PRO A 27 -14.45 13.14 8.64
CA PRO A 27 -13.47 12.90 7.59
C PRO A 27 -13.25 11.38 7.41
N LYS A 28 -13.31 10.92 6.18
CA LYS A 28 -13.01 9.53 5.85
C LYS A 28 -11.51 9.39 5.60
N ILE A 29 -10.91 8.35 6.16
CA ILE A 29 -9.53 7.93 5.89
C ILE A 29 -9.62 6.52 5.34
N SER A 30 -9.07 6.28 4.15
CA SER A 30 -9.05 4.97 3.51
C SER A 30 -7.71 4.29 3.83
N PRO A 31 -7.70 3.16 4.57
CA PRO A 31 -6.48 2.40 4.79
C PRO A 31 -6.08 1.68 3.52
N ALA A 32 -4.77 1.66 3.25
CA ALA A 32 -4.16 0.89 2.18
C ALA A 32 -2.86 0.27 2.68
N ILE A 33 -2.55 -0.94 2.23
CA ILE A 33 -1.29 -1.61 2.58
C ILE A 33 -0.23 -1.35 1.52
N ILE A 34 1.03 -1.45 1.93
CA ILE A 34 2.21 -1.61 1.08
C ILE A 34 3.03 -2.75 1.66
N VAL A 35 3.48 -3.70 0.85
CA VAL A 35 4.23 -4.84 1.37
C VAL A 35 5.55 -5.05 0.64
N ALA A 36 6.66 -5.13 1.40
CA ALA A 36 7.97 -5.56 0.94
C ALA A 36 8.10 -7.07 1.19
N VAL A 37 8.06 -7.86 0.12
CA VAL A 37 8.22 -9.31 0.18
C VAL A 37 9.65 -9.66 -0.17
N THR A 38 10.30 -10.44 0.70
CA THR A 38 11.65 -10.97 0.46
C THR A 38 11.63 -12.49 0.44
N ASP A 39 12.54 -13.07 -0.33
CA ASP A 39 12.75 -14.52 -0.39
C ASP A 39 14.02 -14.97 0.34
N ASP A 40 14.30 -16.28 0.32
CA ASP A 40 15.48 -16.88 0.95
C ASP A 40 16.79 -16.63 0.16
N HIS A 41 16.69 -16.07 -1.05
CA HIS A 41 17.83 -15.68 -1.89
C HIS A 41 18.21 -14.21 -1.75
N ASN A 42 17.69 -13.52 -0.72
CA ASN A 42 17.89 -12.10 -0.48
C ASN A 42 17.44 -11.23 -1.67
N ARG A 43 16.29 -11.56 -2.27
CA ARG A 43 15.66 -10.76 -3.33
C ARG A 43 14.38 -10.10 -2.81
N LEU A 44 14.09 -8.91 -3.32
CA LEU A 44 12.86 -8.15 -3.06
C LEU A 44 11.94 -8.27 -4.27
N LEU A 45 10.67 -8.57 -4.04
CA LEU A 45 9.64 -8.47 -5.06
C LEU A 45 9.34 -6.99 -5.33
N VAL A 46 9.56 -6.57 -6.58
CA VAL A 46 9.26 -5.21 -7.04
C VAL A 46 8.31 -5.24 -8.21
N THR A 47 7.50 -4.20 -8.34
CA THR A 47 6.49 -4.06 -9.39
C THR A 47 6.65 -2.74 -10.14
N LYS A 48 5.98 -2.62 -11.30
CA LYS A 48 5.75 -1.36 -12.01
C LYS A 48 4.30 -1.34 -12.48
N TYR A 49 3.60 -0.25 -12.23
CA TYR A 49 2.22 -0.08 -12.68
C TYR A 49 2.12 0.00 -14.20
N ALA A 50 1.08 -0.59 -14.77
CA ALA A 50 0.78 -0.49 -16.19
C ALA A 50 0.55 0.98 -16.60
N GLY A 51 1.06 1.37 -17.77
CA GLY A 51 0.84 2.70 -18.34
C GLY A 51 1.58 3.87 -17.68
N ARG A 52 2.38 3.65 -16.63
CA ARG A 52 3.20 4.72 -16.05
C ARG A 52 4.52 4.88 -16.81
N THR A 53 4.80 6.12 -17.23
CA THR A 53 6.02 6.48 -17.98
C THR A 53 7.27 6.60 -17.11
N LYS A 54 7.13 6.73 -15.79
CA LYS A 54 8.27 6.81 -14.86
C LYS A 54 8.85 5.42 -14.63
N ASP A 55 10.12 5.26 -14.94
CA ASP A 55 10.88 4.02 -14.73
C ASP A 55 11.26 3.82 -13.26
N GLN A 56 10.25 3.71 -12.41
CA GLN A 56 10.39 3.59 -10.97
C GLN A 56 9.72 2.32 -10.48
N TYR A 57 10.46 1.56 -9.66
CA TYR A 57 9.91 0.41 -8.98
C TYR A 57 8.93 0.83 -7.89
N ALA A 58 7.91 0.00 -7.70
CA ALA A 58 6.94 0.03 -6.64
C ALA A 58 6.95 -1.30 -5.86
N LEU A 59 6.21 -1.35 -4.80
CA LEU A 59 5.85 -2.57 -4.08
C LEU A 59 4.36 -2.83 -4.29
N VAL A 60 3.92 -4.07 -4.09
CA VAL A 60 2.49 -4.40 -4.08
C VAL A 60 1.79 -3.57 -3.02
N ALA A 61 0.67 -2.97 -3.38
CA ALA A 61 -0.09 -2.07 -2.53
C ALA A 61 -1.56 -2.05 -2.93
N GLY A 62 -2.45 -2.12 -1.96
CA GLY A 62 -3.88 -2.10 -2.23
C GLY A 62 -4.71 -1.59 -1.07
N PHE A 63 -5.99 -1.32 -1.36
CA PHE A 63 -6.93 -0.84 -0.36
C PHE A 63 -7.51 -1.99 0.46
N VAL A 64 -7.70 -1.70 1.75
CA VAL A 64 -8.39 -2.63 2.65
C VAL A 64 -9.88 -2.62 2.34
N GLU A 65 -10.47 -3.80 2.19
CA GLU A 65 -11.89 -4.00 1.94
C GLU A 65 -12.71 -4.06 3.24
N ILE A 66 -14.03 -3.93 3.11
CA ILE A 66 -14.93 -3.97 4.28
C ILE A 66 -14.92 -5.36 4.92
N GLY A 67 -14.55 -5.41 6.20
CA GLY A 67 -14.48 -6.66 6.96
C GLY A 67 -13.14 -7.39 6.87
N GLU A 68 -12.17 -6.83 6.18
CA GLU A 68 -10.83 -7.37 5.99
C GLU A 68 -9.86 -6.79 7.03
N THR A 69 -8.96 -7.60 7.55
CA THR A 69 -7.80 -7.13 8.33
C THR A 69 -6.69 -6.66 7.41
N LEU A 70 -5.73 -5.90 7.94
CA LEU A 70 -4.57 -5.44 7.14
C LEU A 70 -3.73 -6.60 6.63
N GLU A 71 -3.57 -7.66 7.42
CA GLU A 71 -2.81 -8.87 7.07
C GLU A 71 -3.54 -9.71 6.00
N GLU A 72 -4.86 -9.79 6.05
CA GLU A 72 -5.67 -10.42 4.99
C GLU A 72 -5.57 -9.64 3.69
N CYS A 73 -5.62 -8.31 3.74
CA CYS A 73 -5.39 -7.43 2.59
C CYS A 73 -4.01 -7.67 1.96
N VAL A 74 -2.95 -7.79 2.75
CA VAL A 74 -1.61 -8.15 2.24
C VAL A 74 -1.64 -9.47 1.47
N GLN A 75 -2.29 -10.49 2.01
CA GLN A 75 -2.36 -11.81 1.36
C GLN A 75 -3.21 -11.78 0.08
N ARG A 76 -4.35 -11.09 0.10
CA ARG A 76 -5.23 -10.95 -1.05
C ARG A 76 -4.54 -10.21 -2.20
N GLU A 77 -4.00 -9.01 -1.95
CA GLU A 77 -3.34 -8.18 -2.97
C GLU A 77 -2.14 -8.91 -3.61
N LEU A 78 -1.32 -9.60 -2.82
CA LEU A 78 -0.21 -10.39 -3.35
C LEU A 78 -0.69 -11.56 -4.21
N MET A 79 -1.81 -12.19 -3.84
CA MET A 79 -2.38 -13.28 -4.62
C MET A 79 -3.01 -12.79 -5.92
N GLU A 80 -3.72 -11.65 -5.88
CA GLU A 80 -4.41 -11.06 -7.04
C GLU A 80 -3.41 -10.47 -8.04
N GLU A 81 -2.49 -9.62 -7.59
CA GLU A 81 -1.59 -8.90 -8.48
C GLU A 81 -0.43 -9.76 -9.03
N VAL A 82 0.10 -10.70 -8.22
CA VAL A 82 1.35 -11.41 -8.56
C VAL A 82 1.32 -12.94 -8.31
N GLY A 83 0.24 -13.48 -7.75
CA GLY A 83 0.08 -14.92 -7.48
C GLY A 83 1.02 -15.47 -6.40
N ILE A 84 1.52 -14.63 -5.49
CA ILE A 84 2.52 -14.99 -4.47
C ILE A 84 1.87 -15.17 -3.10
N ARG A 85 2.28 -16.25 -2.39
CA ARG A 85 1.93 -16.47 -0.98
C ARG A 85 3.05 -15.99 -0.07
N VAL A 86 2.67 -15.50 1.11
CA VAL A 86 3.62 -15.00 2.09
C VAL A 86 3.34 -15.51 3.51
N LYS A 87 4.38 -15.49 4.32
CA LYS A 87 4.37 -15.74 5.77
C LYS A 87 5.13 -14.63 6.49
N ASP A 88 5.12 -14.69 7.83
CA ASP A 88 5.85 -13.74 8.68
C ASP A 88 5.53 -12.28 8.36
N ILE A 89 4.25 -11.97 8.12
CA ILE A 89 3.76 -10.62 7.88
C ILE A 89 3.97 -9.79 9.15
N ARG A 90 4.75 -8.69 9.04
CA ARG A 90 5.07 -7.81 10.16
C ARG A 90 4.84 -6.36 9.79
N TYR A 91 4.20 -5.63 10.69
CA TYR A 91 4.07 -4.18 10.56
C TYR A 91 5.46 -3.52 10.51
N TYR A 92 5.63 -2.61 9.57
CA TYR A 92 6.85 -1.84 9.40
C TYR A 92 6.67 -0.39 9.87
N ALA A 93 5.83 0.38 9.20
CA ALA A 93 5.55 1.79 9.48
C ALA A 93 4.23 2.20 8.83
N SER A 94 3.76 3.42 9.14
CA SER A 94 2.64 4.01 8.42
C SER A 94 2.95 5.42 7.96
N GLN A 95 2.33 5.82 6.84
CA GLN A 95 2.47 7.16 6.26
C GLN A 95 1.09 7.72 5.89
N PRO A 96 0.71 8.90 6.42
CA PRO A 96 -0.47 9.59 5.93
C PRO A 96 -0.24 10.04 4.48
N TRP A 97 -1.19 9.73 3.60
CA TRP A 97 -1.17 10.16 2.22
C TRP A 97 -2.33 11.16 1.99
N GLY A 98 -2.10 12.40 2.45
CA GLY A 98 -3.15 13.43 2.56
C GLY A 98 -3.73 13.92 1.23
N PHE A 99 -3.08 13.66 0.09
CA PHE A 99 -3.55 14.10 -1.23
C PHE A 99 -4.91 13.50 -1.61
N VAL A 100 -5.19 12.27 -1.15
CA VAL A 100 -6.42 11.53 -1.46
C VAL A 100 -7.09 10.94 -0.20
N GLY A 101 -6.65 11.34 1.00
CA GLY A 101 -7.24 10.90 2.25
C GLY A 101 -6.92 9.46 2.66
N ASN A 102 -5.76 8.93 2.24
CA ASN A 102 -5.35 7.57 2.55
C ASN A 102 -4.38 7.53 3.74
N LEU A 103 -4.41 6.41 4.47
CA LEU A 103 -3.37 5.99 5.40
C LEU A 103 -2.67 4.76 4.82
N MET A 104 -1.41 4.94 4.40
CA MET A 104 -0.58 3.83 3.92
C MET A 104 0.02 3.11 5.11
N VAL A 105 -0.13 1.78 5.16
CA VAL A 105 0.39 0.91 6.22
C VAL A 105 1.38 -0.08 5.61
N GLY A 106 2.65 0.08 5.93
CA GLY A 106 3.76 -0.74 5.42
C GLY A 106 3.94 -2.03 6.20
N PHE A 107 4.16 -3.11 5.47
CA PHE A 107 4.47 -4.43 5.99
C PHE A 107 5.73 -4.99 5.34
N THR A 108 6.44 -5.82 6.08
CA THR A 108 7.42 -6.76 5.54
C THR A 108 6.84 -8.16 5.61
N ALA A 109 7.19 -9.02 4.64
CA ALA A 109 6.77 -10.41 4.61
C ALA A 109 7.83 -11.29 3.96
N LYS A 110 7.77 -12.59 4.22
CA LYS A 110 8.61 -13.60 3.58
C LYS A 110 7.82 -14.39 2.57
N LEU A 111 8.45 -14.72 1.45
CA LEU A 111 7.89 -15.66 0.47
C LEU A 111 7.54 -16.98 1.17
N ASP A 112 6.38 -17.54 0.84
CA ASP A 112 5.95 -18.87 1.29
C ASP A 112 5.60 -19.75 0.09
N GLY A 113 6.52 -20.62 -0.29
CA GLY A 113 6.37 -21.52 -1.42
C GLY A 113 7.08 -21.08 -2.69
N SER A 114 6.40 -21.11 -3.84
CA SER A 114 6.99 -20.82 -5.15
C SER A 114 7.26 -19.33 -5.35
N ASP A 115 8.40 -18.99 -5.96
CA ASP A 115 8.76 -17.65 -6.39
C ASP A 115 8.23 -17.30 -7.81
N GLN A 116 7.47 -18.21 -8.42
CA GLN A 116 6.88 -18.00 -9.75
C GLN A 116 5.81 -16.91 -9.67
N ILE A 117 6.02 -15.83 -10.43
CA ILE A 117 5.10 -14.71 -10.52
C ILE A 117 4.03 -14.98 -11.59
N HIS A 118 2.77 -14.76 -11.22
CA HIS A 118 1.62 -14.76 -12.13
C HIS A 118 1.03 -13.35 -12.13
N LEU A 119 1.47 -12.54 -13.09
CA LEU A 119 1.17 -11.10 -13.16
C LEU A 119 -0.27 -10.85 -13.61
N ASP A 120 -0.99 -9.99 -12.88
CA ASP A 120 -2.19 -9.34 -13.41
C ASP A 120 -1.78 -8.16 -14.30
N GLU A 121 -1.80 -8.37 -15.63
CA GLU A 121 -1.40 -7.37 -16.62
C GLU A 121 -2.36 -6.18 -16.72
N THR A 122 -3.52 -6.23 -16.06
CA THR A 122 -4.48 -5.11 -16.04
C THR A 122 -4.03 -4.00 -15.09
N GLU A 123 -3.33 -4.35 -14.02
CA GLU A 123 -2.84 -3.41 -13.00
C GLU A 123 -1.34 -3.18 -13.09
N LEU A 124 -0.57 -4.21 -13.32
CA LEU A 124 0.87 -4.18 -13.34
C LEU A 124 1.45 -4.40 -14.74
N GLY A 125 2.41 -3.57 -15.12
CA GLY A 125 3.19 -3.76 -16.33
C GLY A 125 4.42 -4.64 -16.15
N LEU A 126 4.84 -4.88 -14.90
CA LEU A 126 5.99 -5.73 -14.56
C LEU A 126 5.95 -6.10 -13.08
N ALA A 127 6.33 -7.35 -12.79
CA ALA A 127 6.74 -7.78 -11.47
C ALA A 127 7.98 -8.69 -11.57
N ARG A 128 8.94 -8.52 -10.67
CA ARG A 128 10.16 -9.34 -10.64
C ARG A 128 10.87 -9.30 -9.30
N TRP A 129 11.69 -10.31 -9.06
CA TRP A 129 12.60 -10.38 -7.93
C TRP A 129 13.91 -9.67 -8.26
N LEU A 130 14.39 -8.80 -7.36
CA LEU A 130 15.67 -8.10 -7.49
C LEU A 130 16.55 -8.33 -6.27
N THR A 131 17.83 -8.56 -6.50
CA THR A 131 18.84 -8.48 -5.44
C THR A 131 19.12 -7.02 -5.07
N PRO A 132 19.74 -6.74 -3.91
CA PRO A 132 20.11 -5.37 -3.52
C PRO A 132 20.93 -4.63 -4.58
N GLU A 133 21.83 -5.34 -5.28
CA GLU A 133 22.72 -4.78 -6.31
C GLU A 133 21.97 -4.36 -7.58
N GLU A 134 20.88 -5.06 -7.91
CA GLU A 134 20.05 -4.77 -9.08
C GLU A 134 19.09 -3.59 -8.88
N ILE A 135 18.87 -3.18 -7.63
CA ILE A 135 18.01 -2.02 -7.31
C ILE A 135 18.79 -0.73 -7.64
N PRO A 136 18.24 0.16 -8.50
CA PRO A 136 18.84 1.45 -8.79
C PRO A 136 19.01 2.33 -7.54
N GLU A 137 19.85 3.35 -7.64
CA GLU A 137 19.93 4.38 -6.58
C GLU A 137 18.59 5.13 -6.46
N ILE A 138 18.19 5.37 -5.21
CA ILE A 138 16.94 6.05 -4.88
C ILE A 138 17.26 7.29 -4.04
N ASP A 139 17.21 8.45 -4.69
CA ASP A 139 17.46 9.75 -4.04
C ASP A 139 16.22 10.39 -3.43
N ASP A 140 15.04 9.81 -3.69
CA ASP A 140 13.75 10.33 -3.24
C ASP A 140 13.26 9.54 -2.02
N TYR A 141 12.98 10.26 -0.94
CA TYR A 141 12.50 9.74 0.35
C TYR A 141 11.03 10.11 0.62
N SER A 142 10.32 10.56 -0.40
CA SER A 142 8.98 11.15 -0.24
C SER A 142 7.88 10.15 0.08
N SER A 143 8.12 8.83 -0.13
CA SER A 143 7.11 7.81 0.09
C SER A 143 7.64 6.60 0.85
N LEU A 144 6.73 5.97 1.60
CA LEU A 144 7.00 4.74 2.35
C LEU A 144 7.54 3.61 1.44
N THR A 145 6.99 3.46 0.23
CA THR A 145 7.48 2.51 -0.78
C THR A 145 8.97 2.71 -1.06
N ARG A 146 9.39 3.96 -1.30
CA ARG A 146 10.79 4.27 -1.62
C ARG A 146 11.71 4.05 -0.44
N GLU A 147 11.27 4.41 0.75
CA GLU A 147 11.99 4.13 1.97
C GLU A 147 12.23 2.62 2.14
N MET A 148 11.18 1.80 1.97
CA MET A 148 11.28 0.35 2.14
C MET A 148 12.21 -0.29 1.10
N ILE A 149 12.09 0.07 -0.20
CA ILE A 149 12.97 -0.43 -1.26
C ILE A 149 14.44 -0.05 -0.98
N ARG A 150 14.67 1.20 -0.59
CA ARG A 150 16.00 1.68 -0.25
C ARG A 150 16.58 0.96 0.97
N ARG A 151 15.79 0.76 2.03
CA ARG A 151 16.24 0.03 3.21
C ARG A 151 16.62 -1.40 2.90
N PHE A 152 15.86 -2.07 2.02
CA PHE A 152 16.25 -3.38 1.53
C PHE A 152 17.58 -3.34 0.79
N LYS A 153 17.78 -2.38 -0.14
CA LYS A 153 19.06 -2.21 -0.89
C LYS A 153 20.27 -2.12 0.03
N TYR A 154 20.14 -1.48 1.16
CA TYR A 154 21.25 -1.28 2.13
C TYR A 154 21.23 -2.26 3.31
N GLY A 155 20.44 -3.33 3.26
CA GLY A 155 20.40 -4.38 4.28
C GLY A 155 19.83 -3.92 5.63
N CYS A 156 18.90 -2.95 5.62
CA CYS A 156 18.31 -2.35 6.81
C CYS A 156 16.78 -2.55 6.93
N LEU A 157 16.20 -3.41 6.08
CA LEU A 157 14.77 -3.70 6.10
C LEU A 157 14.45 -4.87 7.02
#